data_32442c3abf0ff6aed7dba6ddda3e1675
#
_entry.id   32442c3abf0ff6aed7dba6ddda3e1675
#
_cell.length_a   1.000
_cell.length_b   1.000
_cell.length_c   1.000
_cell.angle_alpha   90.00
_cell.angle_beta   90.00
_cell.angle_gamma   90.00
#
_symmetry.space_group_name_H-M   'P 1'
#
loop_
_entity.id
_entity.type
_entity.pdbx_description
1 polymer ?
#
loop_
_entity_poly.entity_id
_entity_poly.type
_entity_poly.pdbx_seq_one_letter_code
_entity_poly.pdbx_strand_id
1 'polypeptide(L)'
;VSKGSSSVKNGYEAITGQINVEFKKPQTTQSLNVNLFASSKEKYEANFDANVHLNSRLSTGVLAHYENSTRSHDDNGDGFLDMPKVEQYNLQNRWAWMGDQYVFQASVKAMKEDRTSGQATHLHVDNSVGGFVGRELYKIGIHTDRYEAFTKNAYIFDKEKGTNLALILSGSLHKQDAGYGYKLY
;
A
#
# COMPACT_ATOMS: atom_id res chain seq x y z
N VAL A 1 -15.23 2.98 -11.19
CA VAL A 1 -15.63 1.56 -11.14
C VAL A 1 -16.43 1.26 -12.40
N SER A 2 -16.02 0.27 -13.17
CA SER A 2 -16.78 -0.29 -14.30
C SER A 2 -17.26 -1.68 -13.96
N LYS A 3 -18.47 -2.04 -14.40
CA LYS A 3 -19.01 -3.40 -14.29
C LYS A 3 -18.94 -4.09 -15.65
N GLY A 4 -18.70 -5.40 -15.68
CA GLY A 4 -18.55 -6.18 -16.90
C GLY A 4 -17.13 -6.18 -17.47
N SER A 5 -16.96 -6.73 -18.68
CA SER A 5 -15.66 -6.81 -19.34
C SER A 5 -15.09 -5.42 -19.63
N SER A 6 -13.82 -5.22 -19.32
CA SER A 6 -13.13 -3.97 -19.61
C SER A 6 -12.31 -4.06 -20.91
N SER A 7 -11.83 -2.92 -21.38
CA SER A 7 -10.95 -2.85 -22.55
C SER A 7 -9.63 -3.59 -22.28
N VAL A 8 -9.09 -4.26 -23.29
CA VAL A 8 -7.79 -4.99 -23.24
C VAL A 8 -6.63 -4.14 -22.72
N LYS A 9 -6.67 -2.82 -22.91
CA LYS A 9 -5.65 -1.91 -22.36
C LYS A 9 -5.60 -1.88 -20.82
N ASN A 10 -6.65 -2.34 -20.15
CA ASN A 10 -6.78 -2.35 -18.69
C ASN A 10 -6.53 -3.74 -18.07
N GLY A 11 -6.16 -4.72 -18.90
CA GLY A 11 -5.89 -6.08 -18.49
C GLY A 11 -6.81 -7.07 -19.21
N TYR A 12 -6.24 -8.18 -19.68
CA TYR A 12 -6.97 -9.19 -20.45
C TYR A 12 -7.88 -10.07 -19.58
N GLU A 13 -7.68 -10.07 -18.27
CA GLU A 13 -8.47 -10.89 -17.31
C GLU A 13 -9.63 -10.13 -16.66
N ALA A 14 -9.90 -8.89 -17.06
CA ALA A 14 -10.95 -8.07 -16.46
C ALA A 14 -12.35 -8.47 -16.99
N ILE A 15 -12.86 -9.62 -16.54
CA ILE A 15 -14.12 -10.20 -17.01
C ILE A 15 -15.32 -9.66 -16.21
N THR A 16 -15.16 -9.47 -14.90
CA THR A 16 -16.27 -9.16 -13.98
C THR A 16 -16.39 -7.69 -13.63
N GLY A 17 -15.34 -6.92 -13.80
CA GLY A 17 -15.34 -5.49 -13.54
C GLY A 17 -13.95 -4.92 -13.32
N GLN A 18 -13.89 -3.60 -13.21
CA GLN A 18 -12.65 -2.86 -13.02
C GLN A 18 -12.83 -1.75 -11.99
N ILE A 19 -11.89 -1.66 -11.05
CA ILE A 19 -11.71 -0.50 -10.17
C ILE A 19 -10.47 0.25 -10.68
N ASN A 20 -10.66 1.42 -11.25
CA ASN A 20 -9.56 2.30 -11.63
C ASN A 20 -9.27 3.25 -10.47
N VAL A 21 -8.04 3.23 -9.97
CA VAL A 21 -7.55 4.13 -8.94
C VAL A 21 -6.62 5.14 -9.59
N GLU A 22 -7.04 6.40 -9.61
CA GLU A 22 -6.19 7.49 -10.08
C GLU A 22 -5.45 8.11 -8.88
N PHE A 23 -4.13 8.02 -8.92
CA PHE A 23 -3.29 8.70 -7.95
C PHE A 23 -3.16 10.19 -8.27
N LYS A 24 -2.94 10.99 -7.24
CA LYS A 24 -2.59 12.41 -7.38
C LYS A 24 -1.41 12.58 -8.34
N LYS A 25 -1.51 13.51 -9.26
CA LYS A 25 -0.49 13.75 -10.29
C LYS A 25 0.39 14.94 -9.86
N PRO A 26 1.73 14.83 -9.90
CA PRO A 26 2.62 15.89 -9.42
C PRO A 26 2.37 17.25 -10.06
N GLN A 27 1.89 17.27 -11.32
CA GLN A 27 1.66 18.49 -12.08
C GLN A 27 0.34 19.21 -11.74
N THR A 28 -0.61 18.56 -11.08
CA THR A 28 -1.95 19.12 -10.80
C THR A 28 -2.32 19.13 -9.32
N THR A 29 -1.46 18.63 -8.47
CA THR A 29 -1.72 18.49 -7.03
C THR A 29 -1.11 19.66 -6.26
N GLN A 30 -1.64 19.93 -5.08
CA GLN A 30 -1.10 20.92 -4.15
C GLN A 30 0.38 20.64 -3.84
N SER A 31 1.16 21.71 -3.63
CA SER A 31 2.59 21.59 -3.38
C SER A 31 2.91 20.81 -2.12
N LEU A 32 2.06 20.91 -1.10
CA LEU A 32 2.23 20.20 0.18
C LEU A 32 0.88 19.83 0.76
N ASN A 33 0.78 18.59 1.24
CA ASN A 33 -0.35 18.11 2.03
C ASN A 33 0.20 17.22 3.15
N VAL A 34 -0.22 17.49 4.38
CA VAL A 34 0.10 16.68 5.55
C VAL A 34 -1.21 16.30 6.22
N ASN A 35 -1.38 15.03 6.49
CA ASN A 35 -2.53 14.52 7.23
C ASN A 35 -2.03 13.65 8.38
N LEU A 36 -2.50 13.95 9.59
CA LEU A 36 -2.17 13.20 10.79
C LEU A 36 -3.47 12.66 11.39
N PHE A 37 -3.44 11.41 11.79
CA PHE A 37 -4.55 10.74 12.45
C PHE A 37 -4.07 10.10 13.74
N ALA A 38 -4.87 10.23 14.80
CA ALA A 38 -4.67 9.53 16.06
C ALA A 38 -6.02 9.07 16.61
N SER A 39 -6.09 7.90 17.17
CA SER A 39 -7.30 7.37 17.78
C SER A 39 -7.06 6.99 19.25
N SER A 40 -8.14 6.89 20.01
CA SER A 40 -8.13 6.43 21.41
C SER A 40 -7.67 4.97 21.56
N LYS A 41 -7.67 4.20 20.45
CA LYS A 41 -7.12 2.84 20.38
C LYS A 41 -5.62 2.82 20.09
N GLU A 42 -4.92 3.96 20.27
CA GLU A 42 -3.49 4.11 20.04
C GLU A 42 -3.06 3.72 18.61
N LYS A 43 -3.91 4.00 17.64
CA LYS A 43 -3.58 3.98 16.23
C LYS A 43 -3.14 5.37 15.80
N TYR A 44 -1.97 5.45 15.17
CA TYR A 44 -1.38 6.68 14.65
C TYR A 44 -1.10 6.51 13.17
N GLU A 45 -1.46 7.52 12.39
CA GLU A 45 -1.13 7.57 10.96
C GLU A 45 -0.56 8.95 10.62
N ALA A 46 0.43 8.97 9.76
CA ALA A 46 0.99 10.18 9.17
C ALA A 46 1.08 10.01 7.65
N ASN A 47 0.48 10.95 6.94
CA ASN A 47 0.52 11.02 5.50
C ASN A 47 1.17 12.33 5.07
N PHE A 48 2.10 12.23 4.14
CA PHE A 48 2.84 13.34 3.57
C PHE A 48 2.79 13.25 2.05
N ASP A 49 2.47 14.36 1.38
CA ASP A 49 2.43 14.50 -0.06
C ASP A 49 3.04 15.85 -0.43
N ALA A 50 4.17 15.83 -1.10
CA ALA A 50 4.86 17.04 -1.55
C ALA A 50 5.11 16.97 -3.06
N ASN A 51 4.77 18.03 -3.76
CA ASN A 51 4.89 18.13 -5.22
C ASN A 51 5.62 19.42 -5.62
N VAL A 52 6.56 19.29 -6.54
CA VAL A 52 7.42 20.38 -7.01
C VAL A 52 7.45 20.40 -8.54
N HIS A 53 7.24 21.58 -9.10
CA HIS A 53 7.47 21.86 -10.51
C HIS A 53 8.93 22.30 -10.67
N LEU A 54 9.75 21.47 -11.28
CA LEU A 54 11.17 21.79 -11.54
C LEU A 54 11.32 22.76 -12.71
N ASN A 55 10.41 22.68 -13.68
CA ASN A 55 10.25 23.63 -14.78
C ASN A 55 8.83 23.49 -15.37
N SER A 56 8.55 24.22 -16.48
CA SER A 56 7.24 24.23 -17.14
C SER A 56 6.76 22.86 -17.64
N ARG A 57 7.66 21.89 -17.77
CA ARG A 57 7.35 20.55 -18.33
C ARG A 57 7.61 19.41 -17.35
N LEU A 58 8.49 19.60 -16.37
CA LEU A 58 8.94 18.56 -15.44
C LEU A 58 8.44 18.81 -14.03
N SER A 59 7.74 17.86 -13.49
CA SER A 59 7.26 17.84 -12.11
C SER A 59 7.66 16.56 -11.41
N THR A 60 7.90 16.65 -10.12
CA THR A 60 8.12 15.49 -9.26
C THR A 60 7.31 15.59 -7.99
N GLY A 61 6.97 14.45 -7.41
CA GLY A 61 6.27 14.39 -6.13
C GLY A 61 6.71 13.20 -5.30
N VAL A 62 6.66 13.38 -3.99
CA VAL A 62 6.93 12.36 -2.99
C VAL A 62 5.68 12.16 -2.16
N LEU A 63 5.26 10.92 -2.01
CA LEU A 63 4.22 10.51 -1.08
C LEU A 63 4.84 9.59 -0.04
N ALA A 64 4.56 9.87 1.22
CA ALA A 64 4.97 9.02 2.33
C ALA A 64 3.76 8.72 3.22
N HIS A 65 3.69 7.49 3.71
CA HIS A 65 2.70 7.05 4.67
C HIS A 65 3.38 6.24 5.75
N TYR A 66 3.01 6.51 6.98
CA TYR A 66 3.38 5.76 8.16
C TYR A 66 2.12 5.42 8.94
N GLU A 67 2.01 4.17 9.35
CA GLU A 67 0.97 3.68 10.25
C GLU A 67 1.62 2.91 11.41
N ASN A 68 1.13 3.18 12.62
CA ASN A 68 1.49 2.43 13.81
C ASN A 68 0.23 2.13 14.63
N SER A 69 0.00 0.85 14.89
CA SER A 69 -1.06 0.32 15.74
C SER A 69 -0.53 -0.92 16.45
N THR A 70 0.43 -0.72 17.36
CA THR A 70 1.19 -1.82 17.98
C THR A 70 0.69 -2.21 19.36
N ARG A 71 -0.29 -1.50 19.91
CA ARG A 71 -0.92 -1.87 21.19
C ARG A 71 -1.84 -3.08 21.02
N SER A 72 -1.86 -3.92 22.06
CA SER A 72 -2.80 -5.03 22.16
C SER A 72 -4.16 -4.52 22.62
N HIS A 73 -5.20 -4.86 21.88
CA HIS A 73 -6.59 -4.63 22.26
C HIS A 73 -7.32 -5.97 22.27
N ASP A 74 -8.00 -6.24 23.38
CA ASP A 74 -8.86 -7.40 23.64
C ASP A 74 -10.00 -6.86 24.53
N ASP A 75 -10.93 -6.16 23.89
CA ASP A 75 -12.00 -5.45 24.60
C ASP A 75 -13.11 -6.41 25.03
N ASN A 76 -13.25 -7.54 24.35
CA ASN A 76 -14.25 -8.57 24.65
C ASN A 76 -13.75 -9.60 25.69
N GLY A 77 -12.43 -9.61 26.01
CA GLY A 77 -11.83 -10.46 27.00
C GLY A 77 -11.72 -11.94 26.60
N ASP A 78 -11.73 -12.25 25.31
CA ASP A 78 -11.62 -13.62 24.81
C ASP A 78 -10.19 -14.13 24.67
N GLY A 79 -9.20 -13.27 24.99
CA GLY A 79 -7.78 -13.57 24.93
C GLY A 79 -7.15 -13.47 23.55
N PHE A 80 -7.89 -12.97 22.56
CA PHE A 80 -7.40 -12.70 21.20
C PHE A 80 -7.35 -11.20 20.91
N LEU A 81 -6.51 -10.82 19.97
CA LEU A 81 -6.45 -9.44 19.50
C LEU A 81 -7.68 -9.12 18.66
N ASP A 82 -8.48 -8.13 19.08
CA ASP A 82 -9.62 -7.61 18.30
C ASP A 82 -9.17 -6.99 16.97
N MET A 83 -7.95 -6.41 16.96
CA MET A 83 -7.34 -5.79 15.80
C MET A 83 -5.89 -6.25 15.67
N PRO A 84 -5.40 -6.51 14.45
CA PRO A 84 -3.99 -6.78 14.23
C PRO A 84 -3.14 -5.58 14.68
N LYS A 85 -1.98 -5.88 15.26
CA LYS A 85 -0.91 -4.89 15.39
C LYS A 85 -0.31 -4.66 14.02
N VAL A 86 -0.13 -3.42 13.62
CA VAL A 86 0.42 -3.04 12.32
C VAL A 86 1.47 -1.96 12.51
N GLU A 87 2.61 -2.15 11.87
CA GLU A 87 3.57 -1.08 11.62
C GLU A 87 3.87 -1.07 10.13
N GLN A 88 3.58 0.05 9.45
CA GLN A 88 3.73 0.17 8.02
C GLN A 88 4.46 1.45 7.63
N TYR A 89 5.38 1.30 6.69
CA TYR A 89 6.07 2.40 6.00
C TYR A 89 5.81 2.29 4.51
N ASN A 90 5.46 3.39 3.88
CA ASN A 90 5.22 3.44 2.45
C ASN A 90 5.78 4.74 1.89
N LEU A 91 6.66 4.63 0.91
CA LEU A 91 7.30 5.76 0.25
C LEU A 91 7.16 5.60 -1.26
N GLN A 92 6.69 6.64 -1.93
CA GLN A 92 6.59 6.70 -3.37
C GLN A 92 7.16 8.00 -3.90
N ASN A 93 8.01 7.91 -4.91
CA ASN A 93 8.44 9.06 -5.69
C ASN A 93 7.88 8.95 -7.12
N ARG A 94 7.41 10.06 -7.65
CA ARG A 94 6.73 10.15 -8.94
C ARG A 94 7.32 11.28 -9.76
N TRP A 95 7.42 11.05 -11.05
CA TRP A 95 7.93 11.99 -12.03
C TRP A 95 6.95 12.11 -13.18
N ALA A 96 6.79 13.32 -13.69
CA ALA A 96 5.98 13.61 -14.86
C ALA A 96 6.67 14.65 -15.74
N TRP A 97 6.87 14.30 -17.00
CA TRP A 97 7.30 15.21 -18.05
C TRP A 97 6.17 15.37 -19.07
N MET A 98 5.76 16.61 -19.31
CA MET A 98 4.67 16.99 -20.19
C MET A 98 5.22 17.87 -21.30
N GLY A 99 5.70 17.25 -22.37
CA GLY A 99 6.15 17.93 -23.59
C GLY A 99 5.05 18.06 -24.64
N ASP A 100 5.37 18.72 -25.75
CA ASP A 100 4.40 18.95 -26.81
C ASP A 100 4.04 17.67 -27.59
N GLN A 101 5.03 16.84 -27.86
CA GLN A 101 4.87 15.58 -28.58
C GLN A 101 5.21 14.36 -27.74
N TYR A 102 5.82 14.55 -26.56
CA TYR A 102 6.24 13.45 -25.71
C TYR A 102 5.77 13.66 -24.28
N VAL A 103 5.16 12.62 -23.74
CA VAL A 103 4.71 12.55 -22.33
C VAL A 103 5.41 11.39 -21.65
N PHE A 104 6.04 11.68 -20.53
CA PHE A 104 6.68 10.67 -19.69
C PHE A 104 6.11 10.72 -18.28
N GLN A 105 5.87 9.56 -17.72
CA GLN A 105 5.53 9.39 -16.32
C GLN A 105 6.33 8.22 -15.75
N ALA A 106 6.86 8.38 -14.56
CA ALA A 106 7.52 7.31 -13.84
C ALA A 106 7.16 7.35 -12.36
N SER A 107 7.23 6.19 -11.73
CA SER A 107 7.03 6.05 -10.30
C SER A 107 7.89 4.90 -9.78
N VAL A 108 8.48 5.10 -8.61
CA VAL A 108 9.08 4.07 -7.78
C VAL A 108 8.42 4.09 -6.42
N LYS A 109 8.16 2.92 -5.86
CA LYS A 109 7.50 2.77 -4.57
C LYS A 109 8.20 1.69 -3.76
N ALA A 110 8.38 1.95 -2.46
CA ALA A 110 8.83 0.99 -1.49
C ALA A 110 7.82 0.93 -0.34
N MET A 111 7.49 -0.26 0.11
CA MET A 111 6.62 -0.51 1.25
C MET A 111 7.24 -1.59 2.13
N LYS A 112 7.16 -1.36 3.43
CA LYS A 112 7.48 -2.34 4.46
C LYS A 112 6.32 -2.40 5.44
N GLU A 113 5.86 -3.61 5.76
CA GLU A 113 4.78 -3.84 6.71
C GLU A 113 5.12 -5.01 7.63
N ASP A 114 4.95 -4.78 8.93
CA ASP A 114 4.94 -5.79 9.96
C ASP A 114 3.53 -5.89 10.54
N ARG A 115 2.94 -7.07 10.48
CA ARG A 115 1.59 -7.32 10.98
C ARG A 115 1.59 -8.51 11.93
N THR A 116 1.00 -8.33 13.10
CA THR A 116 0.88 -9.42 14.10
C THR A 116 -0.56 -9.50 14.59
N SER A 117 -1.10 -10.71 14.65
CA SER A 117 -2.42 -11.03 15.19
C SER A 117 -2.35 -12.31 16.03
N GLY A 118 -3.49 -12.76 16.55
CA GLY A 118 -3.62 -13.97 17.35
C GLY A 118 -3.94 -13.72 18.81
N GLN A 119 -3.40 -14.52 19.72
CA GLN A 119 -3.67 -14.40 21.14
C GLN A 119 -2.99 -13.18 21.76
N ALA A 120 -3.75 -12.43 22.56
CA ALA A 120 -3.26 -11.25 23.31
C ALA A 120 -2.64 -11.65 24.64
N THR A 121 -3.24 -12.62 25.33
CA THR A 121 -2.83 -13.08 26.66
C THR A 121 -2.88 -14.60 26.75
N HIS A 122 -2.18 -15.16 27.74
CA HIS A 122 -2.41 -16.56 28.10
C HIS A 122 -3.82 -16.66 28.69
N LEU A 123 -4.67 -17.46 28.08
CA LEU A 123 -5.94 -17.83 28.69
C LEU A 123 -5.64 -18.45 30.06
N HIS A 124 -6.27 -17.94 31.12
CA HIS A 124 -6.28 -18.61 32.40
C HIS A 124 -7.08 -19.92 32.23
N VAL A 125 -6.36 -20.99 31.91
CA VAL A 125 -6.94 -22.33 32.02
C VAL A 125 -6.99 -22.64 33.50
N ASP A 126 -8.22 -22.78 34.01
CA ASP A 126 -8.45 -23.28 35.37
C ASP A 126 -7.66 -24.57 35.57
N ASN A 127 -6.72 -24.58 36.52
CA ASN A 127 -5.80 -25.69 36.81
C ASN A 127 -6.49 -26.97 37.28
N SER A 128 -7.83 -27.00 37.31
CA SER A 128 -8.61 -28.17 37.74
C SER A 128 -8.73 -29.28 36.68
N VAL A 129 -8.36 -29.02 35.44
CA VAL A 129 -8.39 -30.01 34.35
C VAL A 129 -7.02 -30.01 33.65
N GLY A 130 -6.15 -30.90 34.12
CA GLY A 130 -4.94 -31.41 33.44
C GLY A 130 -4.19 -30.50 32.48
N GLY A 131 -3.38 -29.60 33.02
CA GLY A 131 -2.06 -29.25 32.51
C GLY A 131 -1.91 -28.80 31.06
N PHE A 132 -2.19 -27.53 30.73
CA PHE A 132 -1.51 -26.83 29.66
C PHE A 132 -0.60 -25.71 30.22
N VAL A 133 0.31 -26.06 31.09
CA VAL A 133 1.36 -25.17 31.57
C VAL A 133 2.38 -25.01 30.43
N GLY A 134 2.57 -23.79 29.95
CA GLY A 134 3.72 -23.42 29.11
C GLY A 134 3.56 -23.49 27.59
N ARG A 135 2.35 -23.46 27.02
CA ARG A 135 2.21 -23.27 25.57
C ARG A 135 2.47 -21.81 25.20
N GLU A 136 3.35 -21.62 24.23
CA GLU A 136 3.51 -20.32 23.60
C GLU A 136 2.17 -19.82 23.03
N LEU A 137 1.95 -18.51 23.09
CA LEU A 137 0.76 -17.87 22.52
C LEU A 137 0.67 -18.17 21.02
N TYR A 138 -0.51 -18.54 20.53
CA TYR A 138 -0.75 -18.63 19.11
C TYR A 138 -0.67 -17.24 18.47
N LYS A 139 0.28 -17.05 17.57
CA LYS A 139 0.49 -15.77 16.86
C LYS A 139 0.47 -16.00 15.36
N ILE A 140 -0.04 -14.99 14.66
CA ILE A 140 0.08 -14.85 13.22
C ILE A 140 0.98 -13.65 12.99
N GLY A 141 2.14 -13.86 12.39
CA GLY A 141 3.09 -12.82 12.03
C GLY A 141 3.23 -12.75 10.52
N ILE A 142 3.12 -11.58 9.94
CA ILE A 142 3.32 -11.36 8.50
C ILE A 142 4.27 -10.18 8.35
N HIS A 143 5.41 -10.44 7.71
CA HIS A 143 6.36 -9.43 7.32
C HIS A 143 6.34 -9.29 5.81
N THR A 144 6.21 -8.06 5.30
CA THR A 144 6.11 -7.78 3.86
C THR A 144 7.06 -6.67 3.46
N ASP A 145 7.92 -6.96 2.48
CA ASP A 145 8.69 -5.98 1.73
C ASP A 145 8.17 -5.94 0.30
N ARG A 146 7.85 -4.76 -0.22
CA ARG A 146 7.36 -4.60 -1.58
C ARG A 146 8.00 -3.40 -2.26
N TYR A 147 8.51 -3.64 -3.45
CA TYR A 147 9.10 -2.62 -4.32
C TYR A 147 8.36 -2.64 -5.65
N GLU A 148 8.00 -1.48 -6.14
CA GLU A 148 7.28 -1.33 -7.40
C GLU A 148 7.95 -0.25 -8.24
N ALA A 149 8.01 -0.47 -9.53
CA ALA A 149 8.44 0.52 -10.50
C ALA A 149 7.46 0.55 -11.68
N PHE A 150 7.21 1.73 -12.18
CA PHE A 150 6.30 1.96 -13.29
C PHE A 150 6.87 3.06 -14.18
N THR A 151 6.72 2.91 -15.50
CA THR A 151 6.98 3.99 -16.46
C THR A 151 5.97 3.95 -17.58
N LYS A 152 5.54 5.12 -18.01
CA LYS A 152 4.71 5.34 -19.19
C LYS A 152 5.38 6.36 -20.08
N ASN A 153 5.60 5.98 -21.31
CA ASN A 153 6.15 6.80 -22.36
C ASN A 153 5.12 6.93 -23.47
N ALA A 154 4.74 8.10 -23.86
CA ALA A 154 3.78 8.31 -24.93
C ALA A 154 4.31 9.34 -25.93
N TYR A 155 4.31 8.98 -27.20
CA TYR A 155 4.64 9.87 -28.31
C TYR A 155 3.35 10.22 -29.07
N ILE A 156 3.10 11.52 -29.23
CA ILE A 156 1.92 12.08 -29.88
C ILE A 156 2.31 12.48 -31.29
N PHE A 157 1.79 11.76 -32.28
CA PHE A 157 2.03 12.05 -33.69
C PHE A 157 1.18 13.18 -34.20
N ASP A 158 -0.09 13.20 -33.80
CA ASP A 158 -1.08 14.18 -34.21
C ASP A 158 -2.04 14.48 -33.05
N LYS A 159 -2.00 15.72 -32.57
CA LYS A 159 -2.86 16.18 -31.45
C LYS A 159 -4.31 16.33 -31.86
N GLU A 160 -4.57 16.78 -33.10
CA GLU A 160 -5.94 17.04 -33.59
C GLU A 160 -6.69 15.72 -33.81
N LYS A 161 -6.02 14.73 -34.38
CA LYS A 161 -6.55 13.38 -34.58
C LYS A 161 -6.43 12.47 -33.37
N GLY A 162 -5.71 12.90 -32.31
CA GLY A 162 -5.47 12.09 -31.14
C GLY A 162 -4.58 10.86 -31.39
N THR A 163 -3.79 10.87 -32.48
CA THR A 163 -2.93 9.74 -32.83
C THR A 163 -1.69 9.70 -31.95
N ASN A 164 -1.53 8.64 -31.19
CA ASN A 164 -0.38 8.48 -30.29
C ASN A 164 0.03 7.01 -30.14
N LEU A 165 1.26 6.80 -29.70
CA LEU A 165 1.79 5.51 -29.30
C LEU A 165 2.25 5.60 -27.85
N ALA A 166 1.80 4.70 -26.99
CA ALA A 166 2.19 4.64 -25.61
C ALA A 166 2.82 3.27 -25.28
N LEU A 167 3.99 3.32 -24.61
CA LEU A 167 4.64 2.18 -24.00
C LEU A 167 4.52 2.30 -22.48
N ILE A 168 3.95 1.28 -21.86
CA ILE A 168 3.80 1.19 -20.40
C ILE A 168 4.59 -0.03 -19.94
N LEU A 169 5.51 0.20 -19.00
CA LEU A 169 6.28 -0.86 -18.35
C LEU A 169 6.02 -0.77 -16.85
N SER A 170 5.80 -1.90 -16.21
CA SER A 170 5.68 -2.00 -14.77
C SER A 170 6.34 -3.29 -14.27
N GLY A 171 6.86 -3.22 -13.06
CA GLY A 171 7.43 -4.37 -12.38
C GLY A 171 7.26 -4.24 -10.88
N SER A 172 7.16 -5.36 -10.20
CA SER A 172 7.11 -5.43 -8.75
C SER A 172 7.94 -6.58 -8.22
N LEU A 173 8.58 -6.33 -7.08
CA LEU A 173 9.21 -7.34 -6.26
C LEU A 173 8.44 -7.39 -4.95
N HIS A 174 7.89 -8.54 -4.63
CA HIS A 174 7.13 -8.77 -3.40
C HIS A 174 7.76 -9.92 -2.63
N LYS A 175 8.11 -9.63 -1.39
CA LYS A 175 8.68 -10.58 -0.45
C LYS A 175 7.78 -10.63 0.76
N GLN A 176 7.32 -11.80 1.13
CA GLN A 176 6.44 -11.97 2.28
C GLN A 176 6.86 -13.21 3.06
N ASP A 177 7.11 -13.01 4.34
CA ASP A 177 7.33 -14.09 5.31
C ASP A 177 6.11 -14.13 6.22
N ALA A 178 5.45 -15.28 6.29
CA ALA A 178 4.24 -15.46 7.08
C ALA A 178 4.37 -16.65 8.02
N GLY A 179 4.16 -16.41 9.31
CA GLY A 179 4.14 -17.42 10.36
C GLY A 179 2.73 -17.59 10.93
N TYR A 180 2.27 -18.82 11.04
CA TYR A 180 0.96 -19.15 11.59
C TYR A 180 1.15 -20.14 12.75
N GLY A 181 1.02 -19.65 13.99
CA GLY A 181 1.28 -20.41 15.18
C GLY A 181 2.76 -20.83 15.23
N TYR A 182 3.00 -22.13 15.09
CA TYR A 182 4.36 -22.72 15.12
C TYR A 182 4.92 -23.04 13.72
N LYS A 183 4.22 -22.68 12.64
CA LYS A 183 4.63 -22.93 11.25
C LYS A 183 5.02 -21.64 10.55
N LEU A 184 6.19 -21.66 9.93
CA LEU A 184 6.65 -20.64 9.01
C LEU A 184 6.32 -21.05 7.57
N TYR A 185 5.83 -20.12 6.75
CA TYR A 185 5.49 -20.32 5.34
C TYR A 185 6.16 -19.27 4.46
#